data_b5c0e86ef417506aa372028fac69b362
#
_entry.id   b5c0e86ef417506aa372028fac69b362
#
_cell.length_a   1.000
_cell.length_b   1.000
_cell.length_c   1.000
_cell.angle_alpha   90.00
_cell.angle_beta   90.00
_cell.angle_gamma   90.00
#
_symmetry.space_group_name_H-M   'P 1'
#
loop_
_entity.id
_entity.type
_entity.pdbx_description
1 polymer ?
#
loop_
_entity_poly.entity_id
_entity_poly.type
_entity_poly.pdbx_seq_one_letter_code
_entity_poly.pdbx_strand_id
1 'polypeptide(L)'
;MHWNIENSLVCPVTGTGFSVAASAKNLKLIIWYNGDYFLNTGSVINITQNEVLINGEPGDLQVIHAFPYTEILWSTFARYIDCPGNEDPMLLICHRRSLCKFALCPYGARQKRPE
;
A
#
# COMPACT_ATOMS: atom_id res chain seq x y z
N MET A 1 7.84 -17.33 5.22
CA MET A 1 8.23 -16.28 6.17
C MET A 1 7.09 -15.29 6.32
N HIS A 2 6.74 -14.96 7.55
CA HIS A 2 5.69 -13.99 7.85
C HIS A 2 6.26 -12.59 7.96
N TRP A 3 5.55 -11.63 7.38
CA TRP A 3 5.90 -10.22 7.41
C TRP A 3 4.73 -9.42 7.96
N ASN A 4 5.01 -8.55 8.93
CA ASN A 4 4.01 -7.63 9.49
C ASN A 4 4.07 -6.31 8.75
N ILE A 5 2.94 -5.80 8.34
CA ILE A 5 2.85 -4.51 7.66
C ILE A 5 2.81 -3.41 8.72
N GLU A 6 3.83 -2.56 8.72
CA GLU A 6 3.97 -1.48 9.69
C GLU A 6 3.43 -0.14 9.19
N ASN A 7 3.48 0.07 7.89
CA ASN A 7 3.01 1.31 7.28
C ASN A 7 2.74 1.10 5.79
N SER A 8 1.89 1.91 5.20
CA SER A 8 1.55 1.79 3.78
C SER A 8 1.26 3.15 3.17
N LEU A 9 1.61 3.29 1.89
CA LEU A 9 1.32 4.45 1.07
C LEU A 9 0.67 3.99 -0.23
N VAL A 10 -0.20 4.83 -0.77
CA VAL A 10 -0.90 4.56 -2.04
C VAL A 10 -0.41 5.56 -3.08
N CYS A 11 -0.07 5.05 -4.26
CA CYS A 11 0.33 5.89 -5.40
C CYS A 11 -0.81 5.95 -6.42
N PRO A 12 -1.59 7.03 -6.46
CA PRO A 12 -2.73 7.12 -7.38
C PRO A 12 -2.32 7.29 -8.84
N VAL A 13 -1.09 7.73 -9.10
CA VAL A 13 -0.60 7.93 -10.46
C VAL A 13 -0.35 6.60 -11.16
N THR A 14 0.18 5.61 -10.44
CA THR A 14 0.49 4.30 -10.98
C THR A 14 -0.55 3.24 -10.62
N GLY A 15 -1.43 3.51 -9.66
CA GLY A 15 -2.38 2.52 -9.15
C GLY A 15 -1.72 1.41 -8.35
N THR A 16 -0.63 1.73 -7.66
CA THR A 16 0.16 0.77 -6.88
C THR A 16 0.26 1.20 -5.42
N GLY A 17 0.75 0.28 -4.58
CA GLY A 17 1.00 0.53 -3.18
C GLY A 17 2.46 0.33 -2.81
N PHE A 18 2.85 0.95 -1.70
CA PHE A 18 4.14 0.76 -1.04
C PHE A 18 3.88 0.46 0.42
N SER A 19 4.48 -0.61 0.94
CA SER A 19 4.30 -1.00 2.34
C SER A 19 5.63 -1.34 2.98
N VAL A 20 5.78 -0.95 4.25
CA VAL A 20 6.89 -1.41 5.07
C VAL A 20 6.50 -2.75 5.67
N ALA A 21 7.26 -3.79 5.35
CA ALA A 21 7.07 -5.13 5.87
C ALA A 21 8.24 -5.49 6.79
N ALA A 22 7.93 -5.93 7.99
CA ALA A 22 8.91 -6.31 9.00
C ALA A 22 8.77 -7.78 9.37
N SER A 23 9.90 -8.50 9.40
CA SER A 23 9.95 -9.89 9.84
C SER A 23 10.27 -9.97 11.34
N ALA A 24 10.07 -11.16 11.93
CA ALA A 24 10.42 -11.43 13.31
C ALA A 24 11.93 -11.30 13.60
N LYS A 25 12.76 -11.34 12.56
CA LYS A 25 14.22 -11.19 12.68
C LYS A 25 14.68 -9.75 12.49
N ASN A 26 13.79 -8.78 12.63
CA ASN A 26 14.06 -7.35 12.45
C ASN A 26 14.52 -6.96 11.04
N LEU A 27 14.27 -7.81 10.06
CA LEU A 27 14.45 -7.44 8.66
C LEU A 27 13.27 -6.59 8.23
N LYS A 28 13.56 -5.50 7.53
CA LYS A 28 12.52 -4.63 7.00
C LYS A 28 12.74 -4.38 5.52
N LEU A 29 11.63 -4.45 4.77
CA LEU A 29 11.61 -4.17 3.34
C LEU A 29 10.54 -3.14 3.05
N ILE A 30 10.75 -2.38 1.98
CA ILE A 30 9.69 -1.61 1.34
C ILE A 30 9.22 -2.42 0.14
N ILE A 31 7.97 -2.82 0.13
CA ILE A 31 7.40 -3.63 -0.94
C ILE A 31 6.56 -2.72 -1.84
N TRP A 32 6.90 -2.69 -3.13
CA TRP A 32 6.11 -2.03 -4.16
C TRP A 32 5.25 -3.09 -4.84
N TYR A 33 3.94 -2.91 -4.82
CA TYR A 33 3.00 -3.94 -5.26
C TYR A 33 1.79 -3.37 -5.97
N ASN A 34 1.11 -4.22 -6.75
CA ASN A 34 -0.21 -3.94 -7.27
C ASN A 34 -1.11 -5.15 -7.02
N GLY A 35 -2.41 -4.98 -7.26
CA GLY A 35 -3.41 -6.03 -7.06
C GLY A 35 -4.70 -5.46 -6.50
N ASP A 36 -5.60 -6.36 -6.13
CA ASP A 36 -6.91 -5.97 -5.59
C ASP A 36 -6.86 -5.68 -4.09
N TYR A 37 -5.67 -5.75 -3.49
CA TYR A 37 -5.48 -5.57 -2.06
C TYR A 37 -4.62 -4.37 -1.75
N PHE A 38 -5.06 -3.61 -0.76
CA PHE A 38 -4.25 -2.61 -0.09
C PHE A 38 -3.83 -3.18 1.25
N LEU A 39 -2.53 -3.21 1.52
CA LEU A 39 -2.00 -3.79 2.76
C LEU A 39 -2.10 -2.78 3.89
N ASN A 40 -3.05 -3.00 4.78
CA ASN A 40 -3.26 -2.16 5.94
C ASN A 40 -2.22 -2.45 7.03
N THR A 41 -1.91 -1.44 7.84
CA THR A 41 -1.07 -1.61 9.03
C THR A 41 -1.65 -2.68 9.94
N GLY A 42 -0.81 -3.58 10.40
CA GLY A 42 -1.21 -4.73 11.19
C GLY A 42 -1.52 -5.99 10.41
N SER A 43 -1.61 -5.91 9.08
CA SER A 43 -1.77 -7.11 8.25
C SER A 43 -0.51 -7.97 8.30
N VAL A 44 -0.68 -9.27 8.17
CA VAL A 44 0.41 -10.24 8.08
C VAL A 44 0.39 -10.84 6.69
N ILE A 45 1.53 -10.77 6.00
CA ILE A 45 1.66 -11.44 4.70
C ILE A 45 2.64 -12.60 4.82
N ASN A 46 2.36 -13.65 4.07
CA ASN A 46 3.24 -14.81 3.96
C ASN A 46 3.47 -15.08 2.47
N ILE A 47 4.72 -14.94 2.05
CA ILE A 47 5.09 -15.14 0.65
C ILE A 47 5.61 -16.56 0.51
N THR A 48 4.91 -17.35 -0.30
CA THR A 48 5.31 -18.70 -0.66
C THR A 48 5.80 -18.73 -2.11
N GLN A 49 6.27 -19.87 -2.59
CA GLN A 49 6.76 -20.00 -3.96
C GLN A 49 5.66 -19.76 -5.00
N ASN A 50 4.40 -20.02 -4.67
CA ASN A 50 3.31 -20.03 -5.62
C ASN A 50 2.24 -18.96 -5.35
N GLU A 51 2.23 -18.36 -4.15
CA GLU A 51 1.17 -17.43 -3.79
C GLU A 51 1.59 -16.49 -2.66
N VAL A 52 0.82 -15.42 -2.50
CA VAL A 52 0.92 -14.52 -1.36
C VAL A 52 -0.34 -14.71 -0.51
N LEU A 53 -0.14 -15.04 0.77
CA LEU A 53 -1.23 -15.12 1.74
C LEU A 53 -1.30 -13.81 2.50
N ILE A 54 -2.49 -13.23 2.57
CA ILE A 54 -2.77 -12.01 3.33
C ILE A 54 -3.69 -12.39 4.48
N ASN A 55 -3.20 -12.26 5.71
CA ASN A 55 -3.91 -12.70 6.92
C ASN A 55 -4.37 -14.15 6.84
N GLY A 56 -3.53 -15.02 6.22
CA GLY A 56 -3.81 -16.45 6.10
C GLY A 56 -4.63 -16.84 4.89
N GLU A 57 -5.11 -15.89 4.09
CA GLU A 57 -5.94 -16.17 2.92
C GLU A 57 -5.21 -15.78 1.62
N PRO A 58 -5.36 -16.56 0.52
CA PRO A 58 -4.78 -16.18 -0.75
C PRO A 58 -5.28 -14.82 -1.21
N GLY A 59 -4.36 -13.96 -1.64
CA GLY A 59 -4.66 -12.65 -2.15
C GLY A 59 -4.07 -12.44 -3.54
N ASP A 60 -4.77 -11.70 -4.38
CA ASP A 60 -4.29 -11.31 -5.70
C ASP A 60 -3.41 -10.07 -5.57
N LEU A 61 -2.16 -10.29 -5.20
CA LEU A 61 -1.19 -9.24 -4.99
C LEU A 61 0.08 -9.59 -5.73
N GLN A 62 0.53 -8.68 -6.58
CA GLN A 62 1.75 -8.83 -7.34
C GLN A 62 2.82 -7.88 -6.81
N VAL A 63 3.91 -8.44 -6.33
CA VAL A 63 5.08 -7.66 -5.91
C VAL A 63 5.86 -7.24 -7.17
N ILE A 64 5.98 -5.93 -7.36
CA ILE A 64 6.75 -5.37 -8.48
C ILE A 64 8.22 -5.34 -8.12
N HIS A 65 8.53 -4.86 -6.91
CA HIS A 65 9.91 -4.80 -6.44
C HIS A 65 9.92 -4.71 -4.91
N ALA A 66 11.03 -5.13 -4.31
CA ALA A 66 11.27 -4.98 -2.88
C ALA A 66 12.60 -4.27 -2.67
N PHE A 67 12.59 -3.26 -1.81
CA PHE A 67 13.76 -2.46 -1.47
C PHE A 67 14.14 -2.72 -0.02
N PRO A 68 15.45 -2.77 0.31
CA PRO A 68 15.85 -2.70 1.72
C PRO A 68 15.29 -1.43 2.36
N TYR A 69 14.71 -1.54 3.54
CA TYR A 69 14.16 -0.40 4.24
C TYR A 69 15.27 0.51 4.74
N THR A 70 15.16 1.80 4.43
CA THR A 70 15.85 2.86 5.14
C THR A 70 14.83 3.96 5.44
N GLU A 71 15.04 4.67 6.53
CA GLU A 71 14.16 5.76 6.92
C GLU A 71 14.17 6.88 5.88
N ILE A 72 15.32 7.14 5.28
CA ILE A 72 15.48 8.16 4.23
C ILE A 72 14.67 7.77 2.99
N LEU A 73 14.76 6.51 2.57
CA LEU A 73 14.03 6.03 1.39
C LEU A 73 12.52 6.09 1.61
N TRP A 74 12.04 5.65 2.78
CA TRP A 74 10.62 5.72 3.10
C TRP A 74 10.10 7.15 3.14
N SER A 75 10.88 8.05 3.78
CA SER A 75 10.53 9.47 3.83
C SER A 75 10.48 10.10 2.45
N THR A 76 11.37 9.68 1.55
CA THR A 76 11.38 10.13 0.16
C THR A 76 10.09 9.70 -0.57
N PHE A 77 9.69 8.45 -0.44
CA PHE A 77 8.43 7.98 -1.02
C PHE A 77 7.24 8.75 -0.44
N ALA A 78 7.19 8.93 0.87
CA ALA A 78 6.10 9.66 1.52
C ALA A 78 6.00 11.11 1.03
N ARG A 79 7.13 11.73 0.71
CA ARG A 79 7.18 13.12 0.21
C ARG A 79 6.69 13.23 -1.24
N TYR A 80 7.09 12.29 -2.10
CA TYR A 80 6.83 12.38 -3.53
C TYR A 80 5.55 11.66 -3.97
N ILE A 81 5.03 10.76 -3.16
CA ILE A 81 3.76 10.07 -3.46
C ILE A 81 2.62 10.93 -2.93
N ASP A 82 1.96 11.63 -3.84
CA ASP A 82 0.95 12.62 -3.50
C ASP A 82 -0.44 12.01 -3.59
N CYS A 83 -0.96 11.58 -2.46
CA CYS A 83 -2.32 11.08 -2.31
C CYS A 83 -2.93 11.64 -1.02
N PRO A 84 -4.09 12.31 -1.09
CA PRO A 84 -4.73 12.86 0.11
C PRO A 84 -4.98 11.83 1.21
N GLY A 85 -5.29 10.58 0.86
CA GLY A 85 -5.52 9.51 1.82
C GLY A 85 -4.26 9.08 2.58
N ASN A 86 -3.07 9.32 2.03
CA ASN A 86 -1.82 9.02 2.74
C ASN A 86 -1.63 9.96 3.94
N GLU A 87 -2.14 11.17 3.86
CA GLU A 87 -2.10 12.15 4.95
C GLU A 87 -3.30 12.01 5.88
N ASP A 88 -4.47 11.70 5.32
CA ASP A 88 -5.72 11.55 6.06
C ASP A 88 -6.42 10.25 5.62
N PRO A 89 -6.13 9.11 6.28
CA PRO A 89 -6.76 7.84 5.91
C PRO A 89 -8.27 7.77 6.18
N MET A 90 -8.81 8.72 6.92
CA MET A 90 -10.26 8.82 7.18
C MET A 90 -10.98 9.72 6.19
N LEU A 91 -10.30 10.15 5.14
CA LEU A 91 -10.87 11.02 4.11
C LEU A 91 -12.08 10.36 3.45
N LEU A 92 -13.23 11.04 3.47
CA LEU A 92 -14.47 10.52 2.89
C LEU A 92 -14.65 10.93 1.42
N ILE A 93 -14.12 12.10 1.05
CA ILE A 93 -14.26 12.67 -0.29
C ILE A 93 -12.88 13.07 -0.79
N CYS A 94 -12.56 12.62 -2.00
CA CYS A 94 -11.30 12.98 -2.65
C CYS A 94 -11.56 13.80 -3.90
N HIS A 95 -11.06 15.04 -3.94
CA HIS A 95 -11.20 15.93 -5.09
C HIS A 95 -10.43 15.46 -6.32
N ARG A 96 -9.44 14.58 -6.12
CA ARG A 96 -8.56 14.06 -7.17
C ARG A 96 -8.92 12.64 -7.58
N ARG A 97 -10.09 12.17 -7.13
CA ARG A 97 -10.51 10.77 -7.36
C ARG A 97 -10.62 10.43 -8.84
N SER A 98 -11.07 11.36 -9.67
CA SER A 98 -11.20 11.15 -11.11
C SER A 98 -9.85 10.97 -11.83
N LEU A 99 -8.77 11.46 -11.24
CA LEU A 99 -7.42 11.34 -11.79
C LEU A 99 -6.67 10.12 -11.26
N CYS A 100 -7.28 9.41 -10.30
CA CYS A 100 -6.68 8.27 -9.64
C CYS A 100 -6.75 7.02 -10.52
N LYS A 101 -5.65 6.27 -10.60
CA LYS A 101 -5.59 5.03 -11.37
C LYS A 101 -6.28 3.84 -10.69
N PHE A 102 -6.60 3.95 -9.40
CA PHE A 102 -7.34 2.90 -8.72
C PHE A 102 -8.81 2.91 -9.15
N ALA A 103 -9.35 1.73 -9.48
CA ALA A 103 -10.77 1.56 -9.73
C ALA A 103 -11.59 1.84 -8.47
N LEU A 104 -11.12 1.34 -7.34
CA LEU A 104 -11.70 1.61 -6.02
C LEU A 104 -10.62 2.24 -5.14
N CYS A 105 -10.97 3.31 -4.44
CA CYS A 105 -10.03 3.96 -3.54
C CYS A 105 -9.68 3.03 -2.37
N PRO A 106 -8.40 2.75 -2.11
CA PRO A 106 -7.98 1.92 -0.97
C PRO A 106 -8.40 2.48 0.38
N TYR A 107 -8.59 3.79 0.47
CA TYR A 107 -9.07 4.46 1.70
C TYR A 107 -10.59 4.61 1.74
N GLY A 108 -11.30 4.19 0.68
CA GLY A 108 -12.76 4.28 0.62
C GLY A 108 -13.30 5.67 0.31
N ALA A 109 -12.45 6.61 -0.12
CA ALA A 109 -12.89 7.95 -0.47
C ALA A 109 -13.73 7.94 -1.74
N ARG A 110 -14.71 8.84 -1.80
CA ARG A 110 -15.60 9.00 -2.94
C ARG A 110 -15.23 10.24 -3.73
N GLN A 111 -15.57 10.22 -5.01
CA GLN A 111 -15.44 11.40 -5.85
C GLN A 111 -16.46 12.46 -5.39
N LYS A 112 -16.02 13.73 -5.31
CA LYS A 112 -16.93 14.83 -5.06
C LYS A 112 -17.90 14.94 -6.24
N ARG A 113 -19.20 14.91 -5.93
CA ARG A 113 -20.22 15.12 -6.96
C ARG A 113 -20.29 16.61 -7.30
N PRO A 114 -20.34 16.98 -8.60
CA PRO A 114 -20.65 18.34 -8.97
C PRO A 114 -22.07 18.66 -8.50
N GLU A 115 -22.19 19.80 -7.85
CA GLU A 115 -23.51 20.29 -7.45
C GLU A 115 -24.21 20.93 -8.65
#